data_432d2f012bffcc88650430be762340fe
#
_entry.id   432d2f012bffcc88650430be762340fe
#
_cell.length_a   1.000
_cell.length_b   1.000
_cell.length_c   1.000
_cell.angle_alpha   90.00
_cell.angle_beta   90.00
_cell.angle_gamma   90.00
#
_symmetry.space_group_name_H-M   'P 1'
#
loop_
_entity.id
_entity.type
_entity.pdbx_description
1 polymer ?
#
loop_
_entity_poly.entity_id
_entity_poly.type
_entity_poly.pdbx_seq_one_letter_code
_entity_poly.pdbx_strand_id
1 'polypeptide(L)'
;MKNLFANILIFFVVFSFIGCRSRNNSTHDEKLSDSIVTNQYAEYFKIEYFEHYKKVTVLNPWKENAVFDCYYLSKDSLPFSDGTFIQTPIKNVIATSCSLFEFFHLINETNKISGVCDIKRIYNKEIQEKYQNKELDDVGSAFAINMEKVLRINPSAVFINGFNEDDQNGNRIKSMNI
;
A
#
# COMPACT_ATOMS: atom_id res chain seq x y z
N MET A 1 -37.85 -53.99 -27.35
CA MET A 1 -36.44 -53.51 -27.44
C MET A 1 -36.28 -52.14 -28.12
N LYS A 2 -37.08 -51.77 -29.14
CA LYS A 2 -36.97 -50.44 -29.81
C LYS A 2 -37.23 -49.24 -28.87
N ASN A 3 -38.15 -49.35 -27.93
CA ASN A 3 -38.51 -48.24 -27.02
C ASN A 3 -37.49 -48.03 -25.87
N LEU A 4 -36.71 -49.06 -25.53
CA LEU A 4 -35.67 -48.95 -24.52
C LEU A 4 -34.47 -48.15 -25.03
N PHE A 5 -34.10 -48.33 -26.29
CA PHE A 5 -33.03 -47.58 -26.94
C PHE A 5 -33.39 -46.10 -27.14
N ALA A 6 -34.66 -45.80 -27.48
CA ALA A 6 -35.11 -44.41 -27.61
C ALA A 6 -35.08 -43.66 -26.28
N ASN A 7 -35.47 -44.29 -25.18
CA ASN A 7 -35.41 -43.67 -23.84
C ASN A 7 -33.99 -43.49 -23.33
N ILE A 8 -33.07 -44.37 -23.63
CA ILE A 8 -31.65 -44.24 -23.28
C ILE A 8 -31.03 -43.11 -24.10
N LEU A 9 -31.36 -42.94 -25.38
CA LEU A 9 -30.86 -41.86 -26.23
C LEU A 9 -31.35 -40.50 -25.75
N ILE A 10 -32.62 -40.37 -25.33
CA ILE A 10 -33.18 -39.14 -24.78
C ILE A 10 -32.51 -38.78 -23.44
N PHE A 11 -32.18 -39.74 -22.59
CA PHE A 11 -31.50 -39.51 -21.34
C PHE A 11 -30.08 -39.00 -21.52
N PHE A 12 -29.39 -39.44 -22.57
CA PHE A 12 -28.03 -39.02 -22.90
C PHE A 12 -27.99 -37.59 -23.48
N VAL A 13 -29.01 -37.15 -24.22
CA VAL A 13 -29.11 -35.82 -24.79
C VAL A 13 -29.42 -34.76 -23.71
N VAL A 14 -30.25 -35.13 -22.70
CA VAL A 14 -30.57 -34.22 -21.59
C VAL A 14 -29.36 -33.96 -20.67
N PHE A 15 -28.44 -34.94 -20.56
CA PHE A 15 -27.24 -34.79 -19.72
C PHE A 15 -26.14 -33.91 -20.36
N SER A 16 -26.23 -33.65 -21.67
CA SER A 16 -25.23 -32.81 -22.38
C SER A 16 -25.42 -31.30 -22.19
N PHE A 17 -26.52 -30.85 -21.53
CA PHE A 17 -26.80 -29.45 -21.27
C PHE A 17 -26.43 -28.98 -19.84
N ILE A 18 -25.80 -29.82 -19.03
CA ILE A 18 -25.16 -29.37 -17.81
C ILE A 18 -23.79 -28.81 -18.23
N GLY A 19 -23.84 -27.80 -19.08
CA GLY A 19 -22.69 -26.98 -19.46
C GLY A 19 -22.13 -26.34 -18.21
N CYS A 20 -20.88 -26.57 -17.97
CA CYS A 20 -20.04 -25.85 -17.03
C CYS A 20 -20.44 -24.38 -17.03
N ARG A 21 -21.12 -23.94 -15.97
CA ARG A 21 -21.24 -22.52 -15.64
C ARG A 21 -19.83 -22.09 -15.24
N SER A 22 -19.07 -21.66 -16.22
CA SER A 22 -17.78 -21.03 -16.02
C SER A 22 -18.02 -19.94 -14.98
N ARG A 23 -17.51 -20.19 -13.78
CA ARG A 23 -17.37 -19.18 -12.77
C ARG A 23 -16.44 -18.15 -13.40
N ASN A 24 -16.99 -17.05 -13.90
CA ASN A 24 -16.20 -15.90 -14.21
C ASN A 24 -15.52 -15.52 -12.88
N ASN A 25 -14.34 -16.06 -12.65
CA ASN A 25 -13.36 -15.34 -11.91
C ASN A 25 -13.23 -14.02 -12.67
N SER A 26 -13.64 -12.95 -12.04
CA SER A 26 -13.24 -11.62 -12.45
C SER A 26 -11.71 -11.61 -12.42
N THR A 27 -11.11 -12.07 -13.51
CA THR A 27 -9.79 -11.64 -13.87
C THR A 27 -9.90 -10.13 -13.93
N HIS A 28 -9.31 -9.44 -12.96
CA HIS A 28 -8.90 -8.08 -13.17
C HIS A 28 -8.20 -8.10 -14.52
N ASP A 29 -8.82 -7.48 -15.53
CA ASP A 29 -8.12 -7.16 -16.75
C ASP A 29 -6.86 -6.43 -16.29
N GLU A 30 -5.70 -7.05 -16.46
CA GLU A 30 -4.41 -6.38 -16.33
C GLU A 30 -4.40 -5.32 -17.42
N LYS A 31 -5.02 -4.18 -17.12
CA LYS A 31 -4.93 -3.01 -17.98
C LYS A 31 -3.44 -2.69 -18.08
N LEU A 32 -2.89 -2.87 -19.27
CA LEU A 32 -1.48 -2.60 -19.54
C LEU A 32 -1.18 -1.18 -19.06
N SER A 33 -0.13 -1.00 -18.28
CA SER A 33 0.27 0.32 -17.78
C SER A 33 0.57 1.25 -18.96
N ASP A 34 0.11 2.50 -18.86
CA ASP A 34 0.33 3.53 -19.90
C ASP A 34 1.82 3.87 -20.04
N SER A 35 2.57 3.79 -18.92
CA SER A 35 4.03 3.92 -18.90
C SER A 35 4.65 3.30 -17.65
N ILE A 36 5.92 2.91 -17.78
CA ILE A 36 6.73 2.38 -16.68
C ILE A 36 7.94 3.29 -16.52
N VAL A 37 8.18 3.77 -15.30
CA VAL A 37 9.41 4.51 -15.01
C VAL A 37 10.55 3.53 -14.79
N THR A 38 11.56 3.63 -15.65
CA THR A 38 12.81 2.90 -15.45
C THR A 38 13.67 3.63 -14.44
N ASN A 39 13.89 3.02 -13.28
CA ASN A 39 14.75 3.56 -12.24
C ASN A 39 16.22 3.43 -12.68
N GLN A 40 16.96 4.54 -12.61
CA GLN A 40 18.39 4.56 -12.95
C GLN A 40 19.28 4.07 -11.81
N TYR A 41 18.86 4.30 -10.56
CA TYR A 41 19.68 4.10 -9.37
C TYR A 41 19.03 3.24 -8.29
N ALA A 42 17.75 2.96 -8.41
CA ALA A 42 17.01 2.19 -7.40
C ALA A 42 16.43 0.92 -8.01
N GLU A 43 16.78 -0.23 -7.45
CA GLU A 43 16.43 -1.55 -7.98
C GLU A 43 15.22 -2.17 -7.26
N TYR A 44 14.92 -1.71 -6.03
CA TYR A 44 13.94 -2.37 -5.17
C TYR A 44 12.53 -1.81 -5.26
N PHE A 45 12.23 -1.00 -6.28
CA PHE A 45 10.85 -0.59 -6.55
C PHE A 45 10.60 -0.33 -8.04
N LYS A 46 9.32 -0.42 -8.43
CA LYS A 46 8.82 -0.14 -9.77
C LYS A 46 7.63 0.79 -9.65
N ILE A 47 7.53 1.77 -10.56
CA ILE A 47 6.35 2.65 -10.66
C ILE A 47 5.71 2.43 -12.03
N GLU A 48 4.43 2.10 -12.02
CA GLU A 48 3.59 1.93 -13.19
C GLU A 48 2.50 3.00 -13.17
N TYR A 49 2.33 3.69 -14.29
CA TYR A 49 1.33 4.75 -14.45
C TYR A 49 0.13 4.20 -15.19
N PHE A 50 -1.04 4.46 -14.66
CA PHE A 50 -2.32 4.16 -15.24
C PHE A 50 -3.16 5.44 -15.30
N GLU A 51 -4.20 5.47 -16.13
CA GLU A 51 -5.05 6.65 -16.35
C GLU A 51 -5.56 7.31 -15.06
N HIS A 52 -5.95 6.51 -14.04
CA HIS A 52 -6.57 7.01 -12.82
C HIS A 52 -5.74 6.78 -11.55
N TYR A 53 -4.63 6.05 -11.64
CA TYR A 53 -3.79 5.73 -10.48
C TYR A 53 -2.35 5.45 -10.88
N LYS A 54 -1.47 5.43 -9.88
CA LYS A 54 -0.10 4.91 -9.99
C LYS A 54 0.02 3.68 -9.12
N LYS A 55 0.68 2.64 -9.62
CA LYS A 55 1.04 1.46 -8.84
C LYS A 55 2.52 1.52 -8.51
N VAL A 56 2.85 1.47 -7.23
CA VAL A 56 4.22 1.35 -6.74
C VAL A 56 4.40 -0.05 -6.17
N THR A 57 5.21 -0.86 -6.82
CA THR A 57 5.57 -2.20 -6.36
C THR A 57 6.93 -2.12 -5.66
N VAL A 58 7.00 -2.51 -4.41
CA VAL A 58 8.24 -2.59 -3.63
C VAL A 58 8.69 -4.04 -3.59
N LEU A 59 9.94 -4.28 -4.02
CA LEU A 59 10.53 -5.61 -3.99
C LEU A 59 11.06 -5.92 -2.59
N ASN A 60 11.04 -7.20 -2.24
CA ASN A 60 11.49 -7.66 -0.93
C ASN A 60 13.03 -7.68 -0.89
N PRO A 61 13.68 -6.86 -0.03
CA PRO A 61 15.13 -6.81 0.05
C PRO A 61 15.75 -8.03 0.77
N TRP A 62 14.93 -8.84 1.45
CA TRP A 62 15.35 -10.04 2.18
C TRP A 62 15.05 -11.33 1.43
N LYS A 63 14.22 -11.28 0.38
CA LYS A 63 13.80 -12.45 -0.39
C LYS A 63 13.81 -12.17 -1.87
N GLU A 64 14.71 -12.81 -2.57
CA GLU A 64 14.91 -12.64 -4.00
C GLU A 64 13.62 -12.93 -4.79
N ASN A 65 13.36 -12.11 -5.80
CA ASN A 65 12.19 -12.21 -6.70
C ASN A 65 10.81 -12.18 -6.00
N ALA A 66 10.75 -11.70 -4.77
CA ALA A 66 9.48 -11.53 -4.06
C ALA A 66 9.06 -10.06 -4.01
N VAL A 67 7.75 -9.82 -4.04
CA VAL A 67 7.17 -8.51 -3.74
C VAL A 67 7.04 -8.37 -2.23
N PHE A 68 7.49 -7.23 -1.71
CA PHE A 68 7.30 -6.88 -0.30
C PHE A 68 5.92 -6.24 -0.10
N ASP A 69 5.55 -5.27 -0.97
CA ASP A 69 4.27 -4.58 -0.88
C ASP A 69 3.89 -3.92 -2.21
N CYS A 70 2.60 -3.64 -2.38
CA CYS A 70 2.06 -2.84 -3.47
C CYS A 70 1.27 -1.67 -2.92
N TYR A 71 1.51 -0.46 -3.47
CA TYR A 71 0.78 0.75 -3.13
C TYR A 71 0.07 1.29 -4.36
N TYR A 72 -1.20 1.63 -4.18
CA TYR A 72 -2.04 2.25 -5.21
C TYR A 72 -2.31 3.70 -4.84
N LEU A 73 -1.75 4.61 -5.62
CA LEU A 73 -1.84 6.06 -5.40
C LEU A 73 -2.90 6.63 -6.33
N SER A 74 -4.00 7.14 -5.80
CA SER A 74 -5.10 7.73 -6.57
C SER A 74 -5.78 8.86 -5.82
N LYS A 75 -6.46 9.75 -6.56
CA LYS A 75 -7.35 10.77 -5.98
C LYS A 75 -8.64 10.14 -5.50
N ASP A 76 -9.17 9.20 -6.26
CA ASP A 76 -10.43 8.53 -6.01
C ASP A 76 -10.19 7.15 -5.38
N SER A 77 -11.07 6.77 -4.47
CA SER A 77 -11.02 5.42 -3.89
C SER A 77 -11.33 4.38 -4.97
N LEU A 78 -10.41 3.47 -5.19
CA LEU A 78 -10.54 2.38 -6.14
C LEU A 78 -10.49 1.04 -5.40
N PRO A 79 -11.23 0.03 -5.86
CA PRO A 79 -11.34 -1.25 -5.17
C PRO A 79 -10.14 -2.16 -5.49
N PHE A 80 -8.99 -1.88 -4.89
CA PHE A 80 -7.83 -2.77 -4.96
C PHE A 80 -7.87 -3.78 -3.82
N SER A 81 -7.54 -5.04 -4.11
CA SER A 81 -7.55 -6.14 -3.14
C SER A 81 -6.15 -6.71 -2.86
N ASP A 82 -5.15 -6.34 -3.66
CA ASP A 82 -3.80 -6.90 -3.66
C ASP A 82 -2.72 -5.90 -3.23
N GLY A 83 -3.10 -4.85 -2.50
CA GLY A 83 -2.17 -3.84 -2.02
C GLY A 83 -2.83 -2.77 -1.16
N THR A 84 -2.04 -1.80 -0.74
CA THR A 84 -2.47 -0.69 0.11
C THR A 84 -2.87 0.52 -0.75
N PHE A 85 -4.09 1.01 -0.56
CA PHE A 85 -4.56 2.24 -1.20
C PHE A 85 -4.08 3.47 -0.42
N ILE A 86 -3.51 4.45 -1.12
CA ILE A 86 -3.10 5.74 -0.56
C ILE A 86 -3.78 6.85 -1.36
N GLN A 87 -4.62 7.62 -0.68
CA GLN A 87 -5.29 8.76 -1.30
C GLN A 87 -4.31 9.91 -1.55
N THR A 88 -4.31 10.44 -2.77
CA THR A 88 -3.48 11.58 -3.14
C THR A 88 -4.33 12.81 -3.47
N PRO A 89 -3.85 14.06 -3.21
CA PRO A 89 -2.56 14.38 -2.59
C PRO A 89 -2.52 14.01 -1.10
N ILE A 90 -1.35 13.57 -0.62
CA ILE A 90 -1.12 13.30 0.80
C ILE A 90 -1.26 14.62 1.57
N LYS A 91 -2.06 14.62 2.65
CA LYS A 91 -2.34 15.82 3.45
C LYS A 91 -1.34 15.98 4.59
N ASN A 92 -1.12 14.90 5.32
CA ASN A 92 -0.25 14.85 6.49
C ASN A 92 0.38 13.47 6.65
N VAL A 93 1.55 13.43 7.23
CA VAL A 93 2.32 12.19 7.40
C VAL A 93 2.93 12.10 8.79
N ILE A 94 3.25 10.87 9.19
CA ILE A 94 4.18 10.58 10.28
C ILE A 94 5.47 10.06 9.67
N ALA A 95 6.61 10.63 10.04
CA ALA A 95 7.93 10.19 9.63
C ALA A 95 8.72 9.70 10.85
N THR A 96 9.07 8.41 10.89
CA THR A 96 9.58 7.78 12.12
C THR A 96 11.09 7.85 12.27
N SER A 97 11.83 8.33 11.27
CA SER A 97 13.30 8.44 11.34
C SER A 97 13.82 9.74 10.73
N CYS A 98 15.04 10.10 11.13
CA CYS A 98 15.72 11.32 10.65
C CYS A 98 15.88 11.32 9.12
N SER A 99 16.23 10.20 8.51
CA SER A 99 16.37 10.11 7.07
C SER A 99 15.05 10.38 6.33
N LEU A 100 13.92 9.96 6.90
CA LEU A 100 12.62 10.15 6.28
C LEU A 100 12.21 11.62 6.25
N PHE A 101 12.32 12.36 7.35
CA PHE A 101 11.92 13.76 7.33
C PHE A 101 12.92 14.66 6.57
N GLU A 102 14.20 14.31 6.46
CA GLU A 102 15.13 15.01 5.58
C GLU A 102 14.74 14.85 4.09
N PHE A 103 14.20 13.72 3.67
CA PHE A 103 13.63 13.62 2.32
C PHE A 103 12.45 14.58 2.10
N PHE A 104 11.57 14.75 3.09
CA PHE A 104 10.50 15.75 3.02
C PHE A 104 11.05 17.17 2.95
N HIS A 105 12.12 17.46 3.68
CA HIS A 105 12.80 18.74 3.62
C HIS A 105 13.39 19.00 2.22
N LEU A 106 14.08 18.03 1.63
CA LEU A 106 14.68 18.16 0.30
C LEU A 106 13.66 18.43 -0.82
N ILE A 107 12.44 17.91 -0.69
CA ILE A 107 11.35 18.16 -1.65
C ILE A 107 10.45 19.34 -1.24
N ASN A 108 10.83 20.09 -0.21
CA ASN A 108 10.09 21.25 0.33
C ASN A 108 8.67 20.93 0.80
N GLU A 109 8.48 19.75 1.42
CA GLU A 109 7.19 19.25 1.92
C GLU A 109 7.21 18.96 3.44
N THR A 110 8.13 19.59 4.19
CA THR A 110 8.24 19.44 5.67
C THR A 110 6.95 19.84 6.39
N ASN A 111 6.17 20.75 5.79
CA ASN A 111 4.87 21.17 6.30
C ASN A 111 3.86 20.02 6.42
N LYS A 112 4.02 18.94 5.66
CA LYS A 112 3.18 17.74 5.72
C LYS A 112 3.45 16.87 6.95
N ILE A 113 4.60 17.02 7.59
CA ILE A 113 4.95 16.20 8.76
C ILE A 113 4.15 16.68 9.96
N SER A 114 3.28 15.81 10.47
CA SER A 114 2.44 16.03 11.67
C SER A 114 2.84 15.17 12.85
N GLY A 115 3.76 14.20 12.65
CA GLY A 115 4.28 13.37 13.72
C GLY A 115 5.67 12.82 13.41
N VAL A 116 6.49 12.69 14.45
CA VAL A 116 7.84 12.09 14.37
C VAL A 116 8.07 11.18 15.58
N CYS A 117 9.05 10.30 15.49
CA CYS A 117 9.54 9.55 16.64
C CYS A 117 10.79 10.20 17.22
N ASP A 118 11.02 9.94 18.53
CA ASP A 118 12.25 10.30 19.23
C ASP A 118 12.63 11.78 19.09
N ILE A 119 11.67 12.71 19.26
CA ILE A 119 11.84 14.16 19.04
C ILE A 119 13.10 14.75 19.75
N LYS A 120 13.47 14.21 20.89
CA LYS A 120 14.65 14.65 21.66
C LYS A 120 15.99 14.38 20.95
N ARG A 121 15.97 13.51 19.93
CA ARG A 121 17.16 13.14 19.13
C ARG A 121 17.18 13.83 17.77
N ILE A 122 16.17 14.63 17.46
CA ILE A 122 16.07 15.35 16.20
C ILE A 122 16.74 16.71 16.34
N TYR A 123 17.73 16.99 15.49
CA TYR A 123 18.47 18.25 15.49
C TYR A 123 18.03 19.21 14.37
N ASN A 124 17.12 18.78 13.49
CA ASN A 124 16.53 19.61 12.47
C ASN A 124 15.71 20.73 13.12
N LYS A 125 16.08 22.00 12.85
CA LYS A 125 15.50 23.18 13.50
C LYS A 125 14.03 23.36 13.17
N GLU A 126 13.65 23.15 11.91
CA GLU A 126 12.26 23.28 11.45
C GLU A 126 11.34 22.29 12.17
N ILE A 127 11.78 21.04 12.34
CA ILE A 127 11.04 20.02 13.08
C ILE A 127 10.91 20.40 14.56
N GLN A 128 11.98 20.91 15.17
CA GLN A 128 11.97 21.34 16.56
C GLN A 128 11.03 22.54 16.78
N GLU A 129 11.03 23.53 15.89
CA GLU A 129 10.13 24.68 15.91
C GLU A 129 8.67 24.23 15.77
N LYS A 130 8.36 23.37 14.82
CA LYS A 130 6.99 22.80 14.68
C LYS A 130 6.54 22.08 15.94
N TYR A 131 7.43 21.32 16.60
CA TYR A 131 7.11 20.63 17.84
C TYR A 131 6.83 21.61 18.99
N GLN A 132 7.66 22.64 19.15
CA GLN A 132 7.48 23.70 20.16
C GLN A 132 6.17 24.47 19.95
N ASN A 133 5.81 24.72 18.70
CA ASN A 133 4.56 25.37 18.31
C ASN A 133 3.33 24.46 18.40
N LYS A 134 3.49 23.17 18.76
CA LYS A 134 2.42 22.17 18.80
C LYS A 134 1.78 21.87 17.42
N GLU A 135 2.51 22.10 16.36
CA GLU A 135 2.14 21.79 14.99
C GLU A 135 2.50 20.34 14.60
N LEU A 136 3.27 19.67 15.46
CA LEU A 136 3.77 18.33 15.28
C LEU A 136 3.80 17.57 16.62
N ASP A 137 3.47 16.28 16.59
CA ASP A 137 3.48 15.39 17.77
C ASP A 137 4.70 14.46 17.78
N ASP A 138 5.23 14.20 18.99
CA ASP A 138 6.13 13.07 19.22
C ASP A 138 5.28 11.80 19.44
N VAL A 139 5.35 10.86 18.50
CA VAL A 139 4.60 9.60 18.56
C VAL A 139 5.35 8.47 19.29
N GLY A 140 6.40 8.80 20.02
CA GLY A 140 7.15 7.85 20.84
C GLY A 140 8.46 7.41 20.19
N SER A 141 8.90 6.19 20.46
CA SER A 141 10.09 5.62 19.85
C SER A 141 9.77 4.93 18.52
N ALA A 142 10.72 4.98 17.56
CA ALA A 142 10.59 4.26 16.30
C ALA A 142 10.42 2.73 16.48
N PHE A 143 10.89 2.18 17.59
CA PHE A 143 10.73 0.76 17.95
C PHE A 143 9.44 0.47 18.73
N ALA A 144 8.81 1.49 19.31
CA ALA A 144 7.60 1.37 20.12
C ALA A 144 6.70 2.59 19.89
N ILE A 145 6.07 2.61 18.71
CA ILE A 145 5.21 3.71 18.28
C ILE A 145 3.93 3.73 19.11
N ASN A 146 3.55 4.91 19.59
CA ASN A 146 2.31 5.13 20.33
C ASN A 146 1.12 5.20 19.35
N MET A 147 0.39 4.09 19.23
CA MET A 147 -0.73 3.95 18.29
C MET A 147 -1.91 4.88 18.61
N GLU A 148 -2.14 5.27 19.88
CA GLU A 148 -3.19 6.24 20.24
C GLU A 148 -2.88 7.62 19.64
N LYS A 149 -1.60 8.02 19.70
CA LYS A 149 -1.16 9.27 19.05
C LYS A 149 -1.27 9.19 17.53
N VAL A 150 -0.90 8.06 16.93
CA VAL A 150 -1.07 7.83 15.49
C VAL A 150 -2.54 7.99 15.09
N LEU A 151 -3.45 7.34 15.79
CA LEU A 151 -4.90 7.45 15.54
C LEU A 151 -5.41 8.88 15.74
N ARG A 152 -4.93 9.59 16.75
CA ARG A 152 -5.32 10.99 17.00
C ARG A 152 -4.87 11.93 15.87
N ILE A 153 -3.66 11.74 15.35
CA ILE A 153 -3.12 12.52 14.22
C ILE A 153 -3.91 12.21 12.95
N ASN A 154 -4.39 10.97 12.80
CA ASN A 154 -5.09 10.47 11.62
C ASN A 154 -4.31 10.79 10.32
N PRO A 155 -3.08 10.27 10.17
CA PRO A 155 -2.23 10.60 9.05
C PRO A 155 -2.73 9.96 7.76
N SER A 156 -2.45 10.61 6.62
CA SER A 156 -2.68 10.05 5.29
C SER A 156 -1.72 8.89 4.97
N ALA A 157 -0.53 8.89 5.61
CA ALA A 157 0.45 7.81 5.52
C ALA A 157 1.43 7.87 6.70
N VAL A 158 1.96 6.71 7.07
CA VAL A 158 3.05 6.58 8.05
C VAL A 158 4.27 6.02 7.34
N PHE A 159 5.36 6.78 7.34
CA PHE A 159 6.64 6.36 6.80
C PHE A 159 7.47 5.72 7.90
N ILE A 160 7.80 4.45 7.74
CA ILE A 160 8.60 3.67 8.69
C ILE A 160 9.81 3.06 7.98
N ASN A 161 10.87 2.80 8.74
CA ASN A 161 11.99 2.01 8.25
C ASN A 161 11.69 0.53 8.49
N GLY A 162 11.71 -0.28 7.44
CA GLY A 162 11.68 -1.74 7.57
C GLY A 162 13.05 -2.24 8.02
N PHE A 163 13.11 -2.92 9.17
CA PHE A 163 14.36 -3.51 9.69
C PHE A 163 14.44 -5.02 9.41
N ASN A 164 13.32 -5.65 9.18
CA ASN A 164 13.20 -7.07 8.86
C ASN A 164 11.87 -7.35 8.13
N GLU A 165 11.67 -8.58 7.68
CA GLU A 165 10.47 -9.01 6.97
C GLU A 165 9.20 -8.95 7.86
N ASP A 166 9.35 -9.17 9.17
CA ASP A 166 8.25 -9.14 10.15
C ASP A 166 8.29 -7.84 10.99
N ASP A 167 7.90 -6.74 10.37
CA ASP A 167 7.79 -5.45 11.05
C ASP A 167 6.46 -5.34 11.82
N GLN A 168 6.52 -5.57 13.13
CA GLN A 168 5.36 -5.49 14.02
C GLN A 168 4.69 -4.12 14.01
N ASN A 169 5.43 -3.01 13.93
CA ASN A 169 4.85 -1.66 13.88
C ASN A 169 4.12 -1.44 12.55
N GLY A 170 4.73 -1.83 11.43
CA GLY A 170 4.10 -1.76 10.11
C GLY A 170 2.83 -2.59 10.04
N ASN A 171 2.86 -3.83 10.56
CA ASN A 171 1.69 -4.70 10.59
C ASN A 171 0.55 -4.10 11.43
N ARG A 172 0.85 -3.48 12.58
CA ARG A 172 -0.15 -2.79 13.42
C ARG A 172 -0.75 -1.57 12.72
N ILE A 173 0.07 -0.75 12.06
CA ILE A 173 -0.40 0.42 11.31
C ILE A 173 -1.30 -0.01 10.16
N LYS A 174 -0.90 -1.00 9.38
CA LYS A 174 -1.73 -1.57 8.29
C LYS A 174 -3.07 -2.09 8.81
N SER A 175 -3.10 -2.74 9.98
CA SER A 175 -4.34 -3.24 10.59
C SER A 175 -5.32 -2.14 10.99
N MET A 176 -4.85 -0.89 11.12
CA MET A 176 -5.67 0.29 11.41
C MET A 176 -6.17 1.01 10.13
N ASN A 177 -5.90 0.47 8.95
CA ASN A 177 -6.22 1.07 7.65
C ASN A 177 -5.61 2.48 7.46
N ILE A 178 -4.36 2.66 7.87
CA ILE A 178 -3.54 3.89 7.72
C ILE A 178 -2.41 3.64 6.74
#